data_ed5d7c4361df2840da6db406c8c7ba04
#
_entry.id   ed5d7c4361df2840da6db406c8c7ba04
#
_cell.length_a   1.000
_cell.length_b   1.000
_cell.length_c   1.000
_cell.angle_alpha   90.00
_cell.angle_beta   90.00
_cell.angle_gamma   90.00
#
_symmetry.space_group_name_H-M   'P 1'
#
loop_
_entity.id
_entity.type
_entity.pdbx_description
1 polymer ?
#
loop_
_entity_poly.entity_id
_entity_poly.type
_entity_poly.pdbx_seq_one_letter_code
_entity_poly.pdbx_strand_id
1 'polypeptide(L)'
;MKCAFLIAAALMLAAASSANAAECKPFGGIGNGLTEDLAKFMADAAVKNIIENKGMKPTGEIKHSCKAATIGSECTARQQGCK
;
A
#
# COMPACT_ATOMS: atom_id res chain seq x y z
N MET A 1 -26.05 2.96 36.77
CA MET A 1 -25.89 2.71 36.23
C MET A 1 -25.57 2.66 35.45
N LYS A 2 -25.54 2.65 35.24
CA LYS A 2 -25.22 2.61 34.54
C LYS A 2 -24.45 2.48 33.87
N CYS A 3 -24.30 2.73 33.66
CA CYS A 3 -23.40 2.79 32.94
C CYS A 3 -22.92 1.89 32.42
N ALA A 4 -23.05 1.41 32.76
CA ALA A 4 -22.59 0.29 32.33
C ALA A 4 -22.77 0.04 30.96
N PHE A 5 -23.51 0.20 30.58
CA PHE A 5 -23.68 -0.15 29.36
C PHE A 5 -23.10 0.51 28.37
N LEU A 6 -22.97 1.40 28.58
CA LEU A 6 -22.52 2.08 27.62
C LEU A 6 -21.35 1.70 27.20
N ILE A 7 -20.69 1.54 27.81
CA ILE A 7 -19.49 1.17 27.54
C ILE A 7 -19.41 0.21 26.60
N ALA A 8 -19.94 -0.71 26.86
CA ALA A 8 -19.83 -1.76 26.06
C ALA A 8 -19.99 -1.38 24.70
N ALA A 9 -20.85 -0.76 24.46
CA ALA A 9 -21.08 -0.46 23.16
C ALA A 9 -19.91 0.01 22.48
N ALA A 10 -19.43 0.92 22.94
CA ALA A 10 -18.38 1.42 22.24
C ALA A 10 -17.44 0.50 21.73
N LEU A 11 -16.99 -0.18 22.47
CA LEU A 11 -16.06 -0.96 22.02
C LEU A 11 -16.29 -1.77 20.98
N MET A 12 -17.19 -2.30 20.97
CA MET A 12 -17.29 -3.25 20.05
C MET A 12 -17.29 -2.79 18.73
N LEU A 13 -17.64 -1.73 18.51
CA LEU A 13 -17.69 -1.32 17.27
C LEU A 13 -16.50 -1.30 16.62
N ALA A 14 -15.66 -0.75 17.12
CA ALA A 14 -14.44 -0.62 16.49
C ALA A 14 -14.00 -1.94 16.12
N ALA A 15 -14.08 -2.71 16.95
CA ALA A 15 -13.62 -3.98 16.68
C ALA A 15 -14.26 -4.54 15.50
N ALA A 16 -15.41 -4.43 15.45
CA ALA A 16 -16.08 -5.05 14.39
C ALA A 16 -15.55 -4.60 13.09
N SER A 17 -15.43 -3.41 12.91
CA SER A 17 -15.04 -3.02 11.65
C SER A 17 -13.69 -3.48 11.36
N SER A 18 -12.85 -3.40 12.23
CA SER A 18 -11.55 -3.82 11.86
C SER A 18 -11.51 -5.28 11.60
N ALA A 19 -12.29 -5.98 12.25
CA ALA A 19 -12.25 -7.39 12.06
C ALA A 19 -12.57 -7.74 10.66
N ASN A 20 -13.47 -7.07 10.09
CA ASN A 20 -13.82 -7.39 8.77
C ASN A 20 -12.98 -6.74 7.76
N ALA A 21 -12.28 -5.79 8.11
CA ALA A 21 -11.49 -5.10 7.13
C ALA A 21 -10.42 -6.00 6.64
N ALA A 22 -10.16 -5.91 5.41
CA ALA A 22 -9.06 -6.62 4.85
C ALA A 22 -7.81 -6.07 5.45
N GLU A 23 -6.86 -6.91 5.64
CA GLU A 23 -5.60 -6.48 6.16
C GLU A 23 -4.84 -5.80 5.04
N CYS A 24 -4.46 -4.57 5.22
CA CYS A 24 -3.74 -3.82 4.20
C CYS A 24 -2.44 -3.28 4.74
N LYS A 25 -1.43 -3.26 3.91
CA LYS A 25 -0.12 -2.74 4.28
C LYS A 25 0.45 -1.96 3.13
N PRO A 26 1.28 -0.96 3.42
CA PRO A 26 1.91 -0.21 2.35
C PRO A 26 3.15 -0.94 1.86
N PHE A 27 3.39 -0.87 0.58
CA PHE A 27 4.57 -1.47 -0.03
C PHE A 27 5.21 -0.47 -0.96
N GLY A 28 6.49 -0.64 -1.20
CA GLY A 28 7.21 0.22 -2.12
C GLY A 28 8.08 -0.61 -3.05
N GLY A 29 8.23 -0.13 -4.26
CA GLY A 29 9.10 -0.76 -5.25
C GLY A 29 9.89 0.30 -5.97
N ILE A 30 11.09 -0.05 -6.41
CA ILE A 30 11.96 0.88 -7.08
C ILE A 30 12.18 0.43 -8.50
N GLY A 31 12.16 1.36 -9.42
CA GLY A 31 12.44 1.07 -10.81
C GLY A 31 13.41 2.08 -11.38
N ASN A 32 14.25 1.63 -12.29
CA ASN A 32 15.19 2.49 -12.98
C ASN A 32 14.94 2.39 -14.46
N GLY A 33 15.12 3.50 -15.15
CA GLY A 33 14.96 3.50 -16.59
C GLY A 33 15.66 4.67 -17.21
N LEU A 34 15.84 4.63 -18.52
CA LEU A 34 16.48 5.73 -19.21
C LEU A 34 15.58 6.95 -19.26
N THR A 35 14.27 6.75 -19.13
CA THR A 35 13.34 7.86 -19.07
C THR A 35 12.53 7.73 -17.80
N GLU A 36 11.92 8.83 -17.40
CA GLU A 36 11.08 8.79 -16.20
C GLU A 36 9.91 7.84 -16.38
N ASP A 37 9.32 7.83 -17.57
CA ASP A 37 8.17 6.97 -17.81
C ASP A 37 8.56 5.50 -17.68
N LEU A 38 9.72 5.13 -18.21
CA LEU A 38 10.16 3.76 -18.10
C LEU A 38 10.46 3.42 -16.65
N ALA A 39 11.07 4.34 -15.91
CA ALA A 39 11.36 4.10 -14.51
C ALA A 39 10.08 3.89 -13.72
N LYS A 40 9.02 4.66 -14.03
CA LYS A 40 7.75 4.47 -13.35
C LYS A 40 7.16 3.12 -13.66
N PHE A 41 7.22 2.71 -14.92
CA PHE A 41 6.68 1.43 -15.32
C PHE A 41 7.38 0.31 -14.57
N MET A 42 8.70 0.39 -14.45
CA MET A 42 9.45 -0.64 -13.75
C MET A 42 9.16 -0.62 -12.26
N ALA A 43 8.98 0.58 -11.68
CA ALA A 43 8.65 0.68 -10.27
C ALA A 43 7.27 0.09 -9.99
N ASP A 44 6.32 0.33 -10.88
CA ASP A 44 4.97 -0.22 -10.72
C ASP A 44 5.03 -1.74 -10.76
N ALA A 45 5.78 -2.28 -11.69
CA ALA A 45 5.88 -3.73 -11.79
C ALA A 45 6.54 -4.29 -10.53
N ALA A 46 7.53 -3.60 -10.00
CA ALA A 46 8.22 -4.06 -8.81
C ALA A 46 7.28 -4.09 -7.60
N VAL A 47 6.52 -3.02 -7.39
CA VAL A 47 5.66 -2.98 -6.22
C VAL A 47 4.54 -4.00 -6.35
N LYS A 48 4.01 -4.21 -7.55
CA LYS A 48 2.97 -5.21 -7.72
C LYS A 48 3.50 -6.60 -7.44
N ASN A 49 4.70 -6.89 -7.92
CA ASN A 49 5.27 -8.20 -7.69
C ASN A 49 5.51 -8.43 -6.20
N ILE A 50 5.97 -7.41 -5.49
CA ILE A 50 6.18 -7.56 -4.07
C ILE A 50 4.87 -7.85 -3.35
N ILE A 51 3.83 -7.11 -3.70
CA ILE A 51 2.53 -7.30 -3.05
C ILE A 51 2.00 -8.70 -3.32
N GLU A 52 2.11 -9.15 -4.56
CA GLU A 52 1.59 -10.46 -4.91
C GLU A 52 2.40 -11.58 -4.27
N ASN A 53 3.70 -11.38 -4.12
CA ASN A 53 4.51 -12.38 -3.47
C ASN A 53 4.17 -12.51 -1.99
N LYS A 54 3.56 -11.51 -1.40
CA LYS A 54 3.13 -11.60 -0.01
C LYS A 54 1.73 -12.20 0.10
N GLY A 55 1.16 -12.61 -1.00
CA GLY A 55 -0.18 -13.18 -0.98
C GLY A 55 -1.26 -12.15 -0.87
N MET A 56 -0.95 -10.92 -1.24
CA MET A 56 -1.91 -9.84 -1.16
C MET A 56 -2.26 -9.34 -2.53
N LYS A 57 -3.23 -8.45 -2.61
CA LYS A 57 -3.65 -7.88 -3.87
C LYS A 57 -3.31 -6.41 -3.90
N PRO A 58 -2.75 -5.91 -4.99
CA PRO A 58 -2.51 -4.48 -5.12
C PRO A 58 -3.84 -3.74 -5.05
N THR A 59 -3.91 -2.74 -4.22
CA THR A 59 -5.16 -2.05 -3.98
C THR A 59 -4.92 -0.55 -3.93
N GLY A 60 -5.82 0.18 -4.54
CA GLY A 60 -5.75 1.63 -4.48
C GLY A 60 -4.78 2.21 -5.47
N GLU A 61 -4.60 3.50 -5.32
CA GLU A 61 -3.81 4.25 -6.24
C GLU A 61 -2.33 4.06 -6.02
N ILE A 62 -1.56 4.06 -7.10
CA ILE A 62 -0.11 3.97 -6.98
C ILE A 62 0.42 5.38 -6.95
N LYS A 63 1.30 5.66 -6.01
CA LYS A 63 1.94 6.96 -5.93
C LYS A 63 3.39 6.82 -6.33
N HIS A 64 3.87 7.80 -7.05
CA HIS A 64 5.23 7.78 -7.57
C HIS A 64 6.06 8.91 -7.03
N SER A 65 7.35 8.66 -6.88
CA SER A 65 8.30 9.69 -6.55
C SER A 65 9.55 9.37 -7.36
N CYS A 66 9.96 10.30 -8.19
CA CYS A 66 11.06 10.05 -9.12
C CYS A 66 12.18 11.07 -8.91
N LYS A 67 13.39 10.65 -9.21
CA LYS A 67 14.53 11.53 -9.15
C LYS A 67 15.50 11.16 -10.23
N ALA A 68 16.38 12.09 -10.57
CA ALA A 68 17.37 11.83 -11.59
C ALA A 68 18.40 10.87 -11.01
N ALA A 69 18.84 9.95 -11.82
CA ALA A 69 19.90 9.04 -11.42
C ALA A 69 21.15 9.41 -12.24
N THR A 70 22.23 8.72 -12.00
CA THR A 70 23.44 8.99 -12.75
C THR A 70 23.15 8.83 -14.23
N ILE A 71 22.40 7.83 -14.58
CA ILE A 71 21.98 7.64 -15.94
C ILE A 71 20.49 7.38 -15.89
N GLY A 72 19.70 8.24 -16.52
CA GLY A 72 18.26 8.05 -16.56
C GLY A 72 17.56 8.53 -15.31
N SER A 73 16.57 7.83 -14.89
CA SER A 73 15.73 8.18 -13.74
C SER A 73 15.50 7.00 -12.83
N GLU A 74 15.27 7.30 -11.58
CA GLU A 74 14.92 6.28 -10.60
C GLU A 74 13.59 6.67 -10.01
N CYS A 75 12.64 5.77 -10.01
CA CYS A 75 11.32 6.05 -9.44
C CYS A 75 10.99 5.05 -8.36
N THR A 76 10.27 5.51 -7.36
CA THR A 76 9.72 4.64 -6.33
C THR A 76 8.23 4.66 -6.49
N ALA A 77 7.60 3.50 -6.49
CA ALA A 77 6.15 3.39 -6.53
C ALA A 77 5.69 2.84 -5.20
N ARG A 78 4.61 3.40 -4.69
CA ARG A 78 4.05 2.93 -3.43
C ARG A 78 2.59 2.60 -3.63
N GLN A 79 2.17 1.51 -3.06
CA GLN A 79 0.79 1.07 -3.19
C GLN A 79 0.43 0.18 -2.01
N GLN A 80 -0.83 0.16 -1.65
CA GLN A 80 -1.31 -0.72 -0.59
C GLN A 80 -1.49 -2.11 -1.15
N GLY A 81 -1.19 -3.10 -0.33
CA GLY A 81 -1.54 -4.47 -0.65
C GLY A 81 -2.51 -4.95 0.40
N CYS A 82 -3.56 -5.60 -0.02
CA CYS A 82 -4.61 -6.06 0.90
C CYS A 82 -4.90 -7.53 0.69
N LYS A 83 -5.24 -8.18 1.75
CA LYS A 83 -5.67 -9.57 1.68
C LYS A 83 -7.14 -9.68 1.45
#